data_277b65ce1c90662653c8cec4d34da2f4
#
_entry.id   277b65ce1c90662653c8cec4d34da2f4
#
_cell.length_a   1.000
_cell.length_b   1.000
_cell.length_c   1.000
_cell.angle_alpha   90.00
_cell.angle_beta   90.00
_cell.angle_gamma   90.00
#
_symmetry.space_group_name_H-M   'P 1'
#
loop_
_entity.id
_entity.type
_entity.pdbx_description
1 polymer ?
#
loop_
_entity_poly.entity_id
_entity_poly.type
_entity_poly.pdbx_seq_one_letter_code
_entity_poly.pdbx_strand_id
1 'polypeptide(L)'
;PDTNINHATQAQAVSIYGLPFTLNQNAQAQSGIGVTSSADIVVQHKLDSGTRLVAELAESGNSYRDTNFDDIAVTTNVGAEFVHDKVSLHPALVLGRRWYGTQALYDVYGATATLKLALASKALLSITSSALQFDYPTRTDLSGPLYSDTISYERALSPRTALQVSLNLARNKAASAPEAFLTYGGSGTLSRDAGRFVVYARAGFSRTLGDAPFVAFGNVARDDRLYEGELGLIYKRISLWGLSPLIRVKRDVNNSPVILYAYHENRIEFALTKTF
;
A
#
# COMPACT_ATOMS: atom_id res chain seq x y z
N PRO A 1 7.12 -2.55 -17.42
CA PRO A 1 8.50 -2.19 -17.08
C PRO A 1 8.51 -1.21 -15.90
N ASP A 2 9.52 -1.34 -15.08
CA ASP A 2 9.73 -0.59 -13.86
C ASP A 2 11.19 -0.17 -13.79
N THR A 3 11.45 1.07 -13.37
CA THR A 3 12.82 1.61 -13.29
C THR A 3 13.47 1.39 -11.92
N ASN A 4 12.74 0.89 -10.93
CA ASN A 4 13.25 0.67 -9.57
C ASN A 4 12.45 -0.42 -8.82
N ILE A 5 12.60 -1.67 -9.26
CA ILE A 5 11.84 -2.82 -8.76
C ILE A 5 12.08 -3.15 -7.26
N ASN A 6 13.17 -2.67 -6.70
CA ASN A 6 13.56 -2.90 -5.30
C ASN A 6 13.39 -1.66 -4.40
N HIS A 7 12.83 -0.57 -4.91
CA HIS A 7 12.66 0.72 -4.20
C HIS A 7 13.96 1.20 -3.52
N ALA A 8 15.10 0.88 -4.11
CA ALA A 8 16.40 1.22 -3.57
C ALA A 8 16.90 2.58 -4.06
N THR A 9 17.92 3.10 -3.40
CA THR A 9 18.57 4.35 -3.79
C THR A 9 19.26 4.23 -5.15
N GLN A 10 19.31 5.34 -5.90
CA GLN A 10 20.12 5.45 -7.11
C GLN A 10 21.61 5.73 -6.81
N ALA A 11 21.97 5.93 -5.53
CA ALA A 11 23.36 6.15 -5.15
C ALA A 11 24.18 4.87 -5.33
N GLN A 12 25.41 5.02 -5.81
CA GLN A 12 26.38 3.92 -5.96
C GLN A 12 27.20 3.70 -4.69
N ALA A 13 27.30 4.70 -3.83
CA ALA A 13 28.04 4.64 -2.60
C ALA A 13 27.33 5.43 -1.49
N VAL A 14 27.57 5.01 -0.26
CA VAL A 14 27.06 5.67 0.96
C VAL A 14 28.21 5.92 1.93
N SER A 15 28.09 6.90 2.80
CA SER A 15 29.00 7.10 3.90
C SER A 15 28.48 6.36 5.13
N ILE A 16 29.29 5.45 5.69
CA ILE A 16 29.00 4.72 6.93
C ILE A 16 30.08 5.08 7.93
N TYR A 17 29.72 5.70 9.05
CA TYR A 17 30.66 6.25 10.04
C TYR A 17 31.74 7.18 9.42
N GLY A 18 31.36 7.96 8.39
CA GLY A 18 32.28 8.85 7.69
C GLY A 18 33.18 8.19 6.65
N LEU A 19 33.12 6.87 6.49
CA LEU A 19 33.89 6.11 5.49
C LEU A 19 33.02 5.82 4.27
N PRO A 20 33.54 5.93 3.03
CA PRO A 20 32.80 5.61 1.83
C PRO A 20 32.68 4.07 1.65
N PHE A 21 31.47 3.60 1.41
CA PHE A 21 31.16 2.21 1.08
C PHE A 21 30.43 2.16 -0.26
N THR A 22 30.92 1.37 -1.18
CA THR A 22 30.22 1.07 -2.43
C THR A 22 29.09 0.11 -2.15
N LEU A 23 27.86 0.47 -2.58
CA LEU A 23 26.71 -0.40 -2.46
C LEU A 23 26.83 -1.57 -3.46
N ASN A 24 26.47 -2.76 -3.01
CA ASN A 24 26.33 -3.89 -3.91
C ASN A 24 25.18 -3.65 -4.89
N GLN A 25 25.14 -4.40 -5.97
CA GLN A 25 24.17 -4.21 -7.04
C GLN A 25 22.72 -4.34 -6.55
N ASN A 26 22.43 -5.25 -5.61
CA ASN A 26 21.07 -5.45 -5.08
C ASN A 26 20.62 -4.33 -4.14
N ALA A 27 21.54 -3.56 -3.58
CA ALA A 27 21.24 -2.39 -2.74
C ALA A 27 21.09 -1.08 -3.52
N GLN A 28 21.33 -1.12 -4.84
CA GLN A 28 21.10 -0.01 -5.76
C GLN A 28 19.77 -0.22 -6.51
N ALA A 29 19.22 0.85 -7.08
CA ALA A 29 18.01 0.79 -7.90
C ALA A 29 18.19 -0.17 -9.07
N GLN A 30 17.32 -1.15 -9.18
CA GLN A 30 17.29 -2.12 -10.27
C GLN A 30 16.07 -1.87 -11.16
N SER A 31 16.26 -1.89 -12.47
CA SER A 31 15.16 -1.86 -13.42
C SER A 31 14.75 -3.27 -13.83
N GLY A 32 13.47 -3.48 -14.09
CA GLY A 32 13.00 -4.80 -14.48
C GLY A 32 11.67 -4.83 -15.19
N ILE A 33 11.34 -6.01 -15.66
CA ILE A 33 10.02 -6.37 -16.16
C ILE A 33 9.52 -7.49 -15.26
N GLY A 34 8.33 -7.32 -14.71
CA GLY A 34 7.70 -8.29 -13.83
C GLY A 34 6.22 -8.45 -14.12
N VAL A 35 5.62 -9.37 -13.40
CA VAL A 35 4.18 -9.63 -13.36
C VAL A 35 3.68 -9.21 -11.98
N THR A 36 2.65 -8.37 -11.96
CA THR A 36 1.94 -8.02 -10.73
C THR A 36 0.64 -8.81 -10.67
N SER A 37 0.38 -9.45 -9.55
CA SER A 37 -0.89 -10.11 -9.24
C SER A 37 -1.56 -9.45 -8.05
N SER A 38 -2.89 -9.47 -8.04
CA SER A 38 -3.67 -9.19 -6.84
C SER A 38 -4.98 -9.95 -6.91
N ALA A 39 -5.40 -10.55 -5.81
CA ALA A 39 -6.64 -11.29 -5.71
C ALA A 39 -7.26 -11.06 -4.33
N ASP A 40 -8.57 -10.81 -4.32
CA ASP A 40 -9.35 -10.69 -3.10
C ASP A 40 -10.52 -11.69 -3.16
N ILE A 41 -10.60 -12.56 -2.16
CA ILE A 41 -11.71 -13.51 -1.99
C ILE A 41 -12.45 -13.12 -0.72
N VAL A 42 -13.70 -12.73 -0.86
CA VAL A 42 -14.56 -12.36 0.27
C VAL A 42 -15.68 -13.38 0.39
N VAL A 43 -15.77 -14.02 1.55
CA VAL A 43 -16.86 -14.92 1.92
C VAL A 43 -17.69 -14.26 3.01
N GLN A 44 -19.00 -14.18 2.79
CA GLN A 44 -19.94 -13.58 3.73
C GLN A 44 -21.04 -14.58 4.10
N HIS A 45 -21.33 -14.70 5.38
CA HIS A 45 -22.43 -15.51 5.89
C HIS A 45 -23.36 -14.63 6.75
N LYS A 46 -24.59 -14.46 6.28
CA LYS A 46 -25.61 -13.65 6.97
C LYS A 46 -26.11 -14.43 8.19
N LEU A 47 -26.06 -13.82 9.39
CA LEU A 47 -26.61 -14.37 10.63
C LEU A 47 -28.04 -13.88 10.88
N ASP A 48 -28.28 -12.56 10.69
CA ASP A 48 -29.58 -11.92 10.86
C ASP A 48 -29.72 -10.71 9.93
N SER A 49 -30.73 -9.85 10.17
CA SER A 49 -31.01 -8.67 9.31
C SER A 49 -29.91 -7.62 9.36
N GLY A 50 -29.10 -7.57 10.40
CA GLY A 50 -28.06 -6.54 10.59
C GLY A 50 -26.66 -7.08 10.78
N THR A 51 -26.49 -8.41 10.89
CA THR A 51 -25.20 -9.01 11.23
C THR A 51 -24.77 -10.03 10.17
N ARG A 52 -23.51 -10.00 9.75
CA ARG A 52 -22.89 -11.02 8.89
C ARG A 52 -21.46 -11.32 9.35
N LEU A 53 -21.07 -12.57 9.25
CA LEU A 53 -19.67 -12.97 9.35
C LEU A 53 -19.00 -12.68 8.01
N VAL A 54 -17.79 -12.18 8.07
CA VAL A 54 -16.98 -11.85 6.88
C VAL A 54 -15.60 -12.46 7.05
N ALA A 55 -15.19 -13.22 6.06
CA ALA A 55 -13.81 -13.69 5.92
C ALA A 55 -13.27 -13.21 4.59
N GLU A 56 -12.10 -12.60 4.61
CA GLU A 56 -11.41 -12.08 3.43
C GLU A 56 -10.03 -12.67 3.36
N LEU A 57 -9.64 -13.13 2.19
CA LEU A 57 -8.29 -13.55 1.84
C LEU A 57 -7.81 -12.63 0.72
N ALA A 58 -6.79 -11.84 0.99
CA ALA A 58 -6.15 -10.95 0.04
C ALA A 58 -4.75 -11.45 -0.29
N GLU A 59 -4.41 -11.48 -1.56
CA GLU A 59 -3.07 -11.72 -2.08
C GLU A 59 -2.64 -10.51 -2.90
N SER A 60 -1.38 -10.10 -2.75
CA SER A 60 -0.73 -9.15 -3.64
C SER A 60 0.70 -9.59 -3.88
N GLY A 61 1.14 -9.49 -5.13
CA GLY A 61 2.48 -9.93 -5.49
C GLY A 61 3.05 -9.20 -6.69
N ASN A 62 4.38 -9.07 -6.67
CA ASN A 62 5.19 -8.70 -7.81
C ASN A 62 6.23 -9.80 -8.01
N SER A 63 6.27 -10.38 -9.20
CA SER A 63 7.26 -11.40 -9.57
C SER A 63 8.10 -10.89 -10.73
N TYR A 64 9.40 -11.02 -10.60
CA TYR A 64 10.39 -10.54 -11.57
C TYR A 64 11.21 -11.69 -12.13
N ARG A 65 11.94 -11.44 -13.22
CA ARG A 65 12.86 -12.42 -13.78
C ARG A 65 13.96 -12.82 -12.78
N ASP A 66 14.44 -11.86 -11.99
CA ASP A 66 15.30 -12.12 -10.83
C ASP A 66 14.41 -12.28 -9.60
N THR A 67 14.24 -13.52 -9.15
CA THR A 67 13.40 -13.88 -8.03
C THR A 67 13.86 -13.32 -6.68
N ASN A 68 15.07 -12.77 -6.60
CA ASN A 68 15.52 -12.04 -5.40
C ASN A 68 14.70 -10.78 -5.10
N PHE A 69 13.97 -10.27 -6.10
CA PHE A 69 13.10 -9.09 -5.98
C PHE A 69 11.61 -9.44 -5.98
N ASP A 70 11.25 -10.72 -5.99
CA ASP A 70 9.85 -11.12 -5.83
C ASP A 70 9.33 -10.63 -4.49
N ASP A 71 8.12 -10.10 -4.49
CA ASP A 71 7.47 -9.54 -3.29
C ASP A 71 6.02 -10.03 -3.25
N ILE A 72 5.70 -10.92 -2.33
CA ILE A 72 4.39 -11.54 -2.23
C ILE A 72 3.87 -11.36 -0.81
N ALA A 73 2.65 -10.87 -0.66
CA ALA A 73 1.96 -10.76 0.61
C ALA A 73 0.62 -11.48 0.55
N VAL A 74 0.32 -12.21 1.62
CA VAL A 74 -0.99 -12.84 1.83
C VAL A 74 -1.52 -12.40 3.18
N THR A 75 -2.77 -11.93 3.20
CA THR A 75 -3.43 -11.45 4.43
C THR A 75 -4.83 -12.05 4.50
N THR A 76 -5.22 -12.48 5.69
CA THR A 76 -6.55 -12.97 6.01
C THR A 76 -7.18 -12.06 7.06
N ASN A 77 -8.40 -11.63 6.81
CA ASN A 77 -9.23 -10.88 7.76
C ASN A 77 -10.47 -11.71 8.09
N VAL A 78 -10.75 -11.88 9.38
CA VAL A 78 -11.97 -12.60 9.82
C VAL A 78 -12.67 -11.77 10.90
N GLY A 79 -13.93 -11.46 10.66
CA GLY A 79 -14.68 -10.59 11.56
C GLY A 79 -16.19 -10.68 11.40
N ALA A 80 -16.88 -9.77 12.08
CA ALA A 80 -18.32 -9.59 11.97
C ALA A 80 -18.62 -8.18 11.48
N GLU A 81 -19.53 -8.05 10.55
CA GLU A 81 -20.05 -6.75 10.10
C GLU A 81 -21.44 -6.55 10.67
N PHE A 82 -21.60 -5.43 11.37
CA PHE A 82 -22.87 -4.97 11.96
C PHE A 82 -23.38 -3.79 11.13
N VAL A 83 -24.56 -3.94 10.56
CA VAL A 83 -25.19 -2.91 9.71
C VAL A 83 -26.46 -2.42 10.36
N HIS A 84 -26.54 -1.12 10.60
CA HIS A 84 -27.73 -0.44 11.11
C HIS A 84 -27.95 0.85 10.30
N ASP A 85 -29.04 0.92 9.59
CA ASP A 85 -29.38 2.03 8.68
C ASP A 85 -28.23 2.41 7.73
N LYS A 86 -27.63 3.58 7.98
CA LYS A 86 -26.54 4.16 7.18
C LYS A 86 -25.16 3.89 7.75
N VAL A 87 -25.07 3.12 8.80
CA VAL A 87 -23.84 2.82 9.53
C VAL A 87 -23.49 1.35 9.40
N SER A 88 -22.26 1.05 9.10
CA SER A 88 -21.71 -0.30 9.17
C SER A 88 -20.42 -0.28 9.98
N LEU A 89 -20.29 -1.20 10.92
CA LEU A 89 -19.07 -1.42 11.72
C LEU A 89 -18.56 -2.83 11.49
N HIS A 90 -17.30 -2.96 11.08
CA HIS A 90 -16.66 -4.23 10.81
C HIS A 90 -15.36 -4.37 11.62
N PRO A 91 -15.39 -4.86 12.87
CA PRO A 91 -14.21 -5.35 13.56
C PRO A 91 -13.77 -6.70 12.98
N ALA A 92 -12.45 -6.88 12.82
CA ALA A 92 -11.87 -8.11 12.31
C ALA A 92 -10.50 -8.40 12.93
N LEU A 93 -10.15 -9.67 13.04
CA LEU A 93 -8.80 -10.14 13.31
C LEU A 93 -8.04 -10.25 11.98
N VAL A 94 -6.75 -9.93 12.02
CA VAL A 94 -5.84 -9.92 10.89
C VAL A 94 -4.72 -10.89 11.12
N LEU A 95 -4.43 -11.72 10.13
CA LEU A 95 -3.28 -12.61 10.06
C LEU A 95 -2.67 -12.49 8.68
N GLY A 96 -1.35 -12.44 8.57
CA GLY A 96 -0.71 -12.40 7.26
C GLY A 96 0.78 -12.68 7.31
N ARG A 97 1.33 -12.88 6.12
CA ARG A 97 2.76 -13.08 5.89
C ARG A 97 3.18 -12.41 4.59
N ARG A 98 4.37 -11.85 4.60
CA ARG A 98 5.02 -11.34 3.40
C ARG A 98 6.35 -12.05 3.17
N TRP A 99 6.62 -12.34 1.92
CA TRP A 99 7.89 -12.86 1.44
C TRP A 99 8.55 -11.83 0.55
N TYR A 100 9.86 -11.72 0.66
CA TYR A 100 10.68 -10.93 -0.25
C TYR A 100 11.83 -11.82 -0.76
N GLY A 101 11.96 -11.93 -2.08
CA GLY A 101 12.77 -12.95 -2.69
C GLY A 101 12.24 -14.33 -2.30
N THR A 102 13.12 -15.18 -1.82
CA THR A 102 12.79 -16.56 -1.39
C THR A 102 12.58 -16.70 0.12
N GLN A 103 12.60 -15.58 0.87
CA GLN A 103 12.57 -15.62 2.34
C GLN A 103 11.33 -14.93 2.89
N ALA A 104 10.84 -15.43 4.03
CA ALA A 104 9.82 -14.74 4.79
C ALA A 104 10.37 -13.41 5.30
N LEU A 105 9.73 -12.31 4.92
CA LEU A 105 10.11 -10.97 5.35
C LEU A 105 9.55 -10.67 6.73
N TYR A 106 8.24 -10.87 6.91
CA TYR A 106 7.58 -10.72 8.21
C TYR A 106 6.28 -11.53 8.30
N ASP A 107 5.89 -11.84 9.52
CA ASP A 107 4.54 -12.21 9.91
C ASP A 107 3.82 -11.00 10.49
N VAL A 108 2.52 -10.91 10.27
CA VAL A 108 1.67 -9.86 10.82
C VAL A 108 0.42 -10.45 11.45
N TYR A 109 0.04 -9.95 12.62
CA TYR A 109 -1.21 -10.32 13.28
C TYR A 109 -1.73 -9.17 14.13
N GLY A 110 -3.04 -9.15 14.37
CA GLY A 110 -3.66 -8.12 15.18
C GLY A 110 -5.13 -7.95 14.89
N ALA A 111 -5.61 -6.73 14.98
CA ALA A 111 -7.00 -6.39 14.78
C ALA A 111 -7.16 -5.10 13.96
N THR A 112 -8.29 -5.03 13.27
CA THR A 112 -8.74 -3.84 12.56
C THR A 112 -10.23 -3.61 12.83
N ALA A 113 -10.66 -2.35 12.72
CA ALA A 113 -12.06 -1.99 12.76
C ALA A 113 -12.37 -0.95 11.69
N THR A 114 -13.35 -1.21 10.85
CA THR A 114 -13.80 -0.29 9.79
C THR A 114 -15.21 0.19 10.11
N LEU A 115 -15.37 1.51 10.25
CA LEU A 115 -16.65 2.19 10.33
C LEU A 115 -16.97 2.82 8.99
N LYS A 116 -18.14 2.52 8.42
CA LYS A 116 -18.65 3.14 7.19
C LYS A 116 -19.92 3.90 7.48
N LEU A 117 -19.98 5.13 6.98
CA LEU A 117 -21.11 6.05 7.16
C LEU A 117 -21.60 6.50 5.78
N ALA A 118 -22.81 6.11 5.40
CA ALA A 118 -23.46 6.63 4.20
C ALA A 118 -24.02 8.02 4.49
N LEU A 119 -23.25 9.08 4.13
CA LEU A 119 -23.59 10.48 4.41
C LEU A 119 -24.76 10.98 3.56
N ALA A 120 -24.84 10.50 2.32
CA ALA A 120 -25.88 10.82 1.37
C ALA A 120 -26.00 9.67 0.35
N SER A 121 -26.99 9.72 -0.54
CA SER A 121 -27.16 8.69 -1.59
C SER A 121 -25.95 8.47 -2.49
N LYS A 122 -24.98 9.39 -2.50
CA LYS A 122 -23.80 9.39 -3.38
C LYS A 122 -22.49 9.66 -2.64
N ALA A 123 -22.48 9.59 -1.32
CA ALA A 123 -21.27 9.86 -0.53
C ALA A 123 -21.12 8.85 0.61
N LEU A 124 -19.91 8.34 0.78
CA LEU A 124 -19.50 7.38 1.79
C LEU A 124 -18.28 7.94 2.53
N LEU A 125 -18.33 7.92 3.85
CA LEU A 125 -17.18 8.13 4.71
C LEU A 125 -16.80 6.79 5.33
N SER A 126 -15.53 6.43 5.25
CA SER A 126 -14.97 5.23 5.89
C SER A 126 -13.84 5.62 6.83
N ILE A 127 -13.82 5.04 8.02
CA ILE A 127 -12.75 5.20 9.00
C ILE A 127 -12.26 3.79 9.33
N THR A 128 -10.99 3.52 9.09
CA THR A 128 -10.37 2.23 9.43
C THR A 128 -9.24 2.48 10.41
N SER A 129 -9.31 1.81 11.56
CA SER A 129 -8.28 1.80 12.59
C SER A 129 -7.70 0.41 12.73
N SER A 130 -6.37 0.29 12.84
CA SER A 130 -5.66 -0.98 12.95
C SER A 130 -4.63 -0.94 14.06
N ALA A 131 -4.49 -2.07 14.76
CA ALA A 131 -3.43 -2.35 15.72
C ALA A 131 -2.83 -3.72 15.35
N LEU A 132 -1.65 -3.71 14.76
CA LEU A 132 -1.00 -4.88 14.20
C LEU A 132 0.38 -5.06 14.82
N GLN A 133 0.78 -6.30 15.07
CA GLN A 133 2.14 -6.68 15.42
C GLN A 133 2.83 -7.22 14.17
N PHE A 134 4.03 -6.73 13.90
CA PHE A 134 4.92 -7.22 12.85
C PHE A 134 6.11 -7.94 13.48
N ASP A 135 6.36 -9.16 13.05
CA ASP A 135 7.48 -9.98 13.49
C ASP A 135 8.39 -10.30 12.30
N TYR A 136 9.58 -9.73 12.30
CA TYR A 136 10.61 -9.93 11.28
C TYR A 136 11.59 -11.00 11.75
N PRO A 137 11.60 -12.22 11.15
CA PRO A 137 12.42 -13.32 11.66
C PRO A 137 13.93 -13.09 11.52
N THR A 138 14.36 -12.34 10.49
CA THR A 138 15.79 -12.06 10.22
C THR A 138 16.23 -10.67 10.65
N ARG A 139 15.29 -9.76 10.89
CA ARG A 139 15.51 -8.37 11.24
C ARG A 139 14.66 -7.99 12.46
N THR A 140 14.95 -8.61 13.60
CA THR A 140 14.18 -8.40 14.84
C THR A 140 14.19 -6.95 15.34
N ASP A 141 15.15 -6.15 14.89
CA ASP A 141 15.23 -4.69 15.10
C ASP A 141 14.06 -3.93 14.44
N LEU A 142 13.44 -4.49 13.39
CA LEU A 142 12.25 -3.94 12.73
C LEU A 142 10.95 -4.40 13.37
N SER A 143 10.97 -5.46 14.20
CA SER A 143 9.77 -6.02 14.82
C SER A 143 9.15 -5.05 15.80
N GLY A 144 7.81 -5.01 15.83
CA GLY A 144 7.09 -4.14 16.75
C GLY A 144 5.64 -3.86 16.30
N PRO A 145 4.86 -3.18 17.15
CA PRO A 145 3.50 -2.82 16.83
C PRO A 145 3.41 -1.63 15.85
N LEU A 146 2.45 -1.73 14.94
CA LEU A 146 2.00 -0.67 14.04
C LEU A 146 0.56 -0.32 14.40
N TYR A 147 0.32 0.95 14.68
CA TYR A 147 -1.01 1.54 14.82
C TYR A 147 -1.28 2.41 13.61
N SER A 148 -2.44 2.26 12.99
CA SER A 148 -2.76 3.08 11.82
C SER A 148 -4.24 3.45 11.79
N ASP A 149 -4.49 4.67 11.29
CA ASP A 149 -5.82 5.20 11.02
C ASP A 149 -5.87 5.68 9.56
N THR A 150 -6.94 5.33 8.88
CA THR A 150 -7.24 5.82 7.53
C THR A 150 -8.66 6.36 7.50
N ILE A 151 -8.82 7.58 7.01
CA ILE A 151 -10.10 8.21 6.75
C ILE A 151 -10.24 8.37 5.25
N SER A 152 -11.29 7.79 4.66
CA SER A 152 -11.58 7.86 3.23
C SER A 152 -12.95 8.46 3.00
N TYR A 153 -13.03 9.43 2.11
CA TYR A 153 -14.26 10.02 1.63
C TYR A 153 -14.43 9.74 0.15
N GLU A 154 -15.53 9.10 -0.21
CA GLU A 154 -15.89 8.77 -1.59
C GLU A 154 -17.17 9.48 -1.97
N ARG A 155 -17.22 10.07 -3.17
CA ARG A 155 -18.40 10.75 -3.67
C ARG A 155 -18.54 10.59 -5.18
N ALA A 156 -19.73 10.20 -5.63
CA ALA A 156 -20.13 10.35 -7.02
C ALA A 156 -20.50 11.82 -7.29
N LEU A 157 -19.61 12.53 -8.00
CA LEU A 157 -19.82 13.94 -8.39
C LEU A 157 -20.86 14.04 -9.49
N SER A 158 -20.97 13.02 -10.34
CA SER A 158 -21.96 12.86 -11.39
C SER A 158 -22.18 11.36 -11.64
N PRO A 159 -23.17 10.96 -12.48
CA PRO A 159 -23.33 9.54 -12.86
C PRO A 159 -22.09 8.91 -13.53
N ARG A 160 -21.13 9.73 -13.96
CA ARG A 160 -19.94 9.29 -14.68
C ARG A 160 -18.62 9.72 -14.04
N THR A 161 -18.67 10.41 -12.91
CA THR A 161 -17.46 10.95 -12.29
C THR A 161 -17.49 10.67 -10.79
N ALA A 162 -16.44 10.07 -10.26
CA ALA A 162 -16.27 9.80 -8.84
C ALA A 162 -14.97 10.41 -8.32
N LEU A 163 -15.03 10.89 -7.10
CA LEU A 163 -13.91 11.42 -6.33
C LEU A 163 -13.72 10.55 -5.10
N GLN A 164 -12.48 10.18 -4.81
CA GLN A 164 -12.05 9.60 -3.56
C GLN A 164 -10.92 10.44 -2.98
N VAL A 165 -10.99 10.72 -1.69
CA VAL A 165 -9.92 11.40 -0.92
C VAL A 165 -9.66 10.56 0.32
N SER A 166 -8.38 10.31 0.61
CA SER A 166 -7.98 9.53 1.79
C SER A 166 -6.90 10.28 2.57
N LEU A 167 -6.98 10.22 3.89
CA LEU A 167 -5.96 10.67 4.84
C LEU A 167 -5.49 9.45 5.62
N ASN A 168 -4.21 9.36 5.88
CA ASN A 168 -3.61 8.26 6.64
C ASN A 168 -2.66 8.79 7.71
N LEU A 169 -2.66 8.09 8.84
CA LEU A 169 -1.72 8.24 9.95
C LEU A 169 -1.25 6.86 10.35
N ALA A 170 0.05 6.66 10.52
CA ALA A 170 0.61 5.39 10.97
C ALA A 170 1.76 5.61 11.93
N ARG A 171 1.76 4.88 13.04
CA ARG A 171 2.80 4.88 14.06
C ARG A 171 3.40 3.50 14.18
N ASN A 172 4.61 3.33 13.69
CA ASN A 172 5.41 2.13 13.88
C ASN A 172 6.28 2.30 15.14
N LYS A 173 6.28 1.29 16.02
CA LYS A 173 7.14 1.21 17.20
C LYS A 173 8.08 0.01 17.06
N ALA A 174 8.98 0.07 16.07
CA ALA A 174 10.00 -0.95 15.90
C ALA A 174 10.89 -1.07 17.14
N ALA A 175 11.50 -2.24 17.36
CA ALA A 175 12.40 -2.48 18.48
C ALA A 175 13.63 -1.58 18.44
N SER A 176 14.10 -1.22 17.23
CA SER A 176 15.16 -0.22 17.04
C SER A 176 14.58 1.17 16.87
N ALA A 177 14.99 2.13 17.69
CA ALA A 177 14.48 3.50 17.64
C ALA A 177 14.70 4.22 16.29
N PRO A 178 15.82 4.09 15.56
CA PRO A 178 15.98 4.64 14.23
C PRO A 178 14.99 4.07 13.19
N GLU A 179 14.49 2.84 13.40
CA GLU A 179 13.52 2.17 12.54
C GLU A 179 12.05 2.44 12.96
N ALA A 180 11.87 3.00 14.17
CA ALA A 180 10.55 3.45 14.61
C ALA A 180 10.19 4.80 13.96
N PHE A 181 8.94 4.98 13.56
CA PHE A 181 8.55 6.18 12.81
C PHE A 181 7.07 6.53 12.95
N LEU A 182 6.76 7.77 12.63
CA LEU A 182 5.43 8.31 12.40
C LEU A 182 5.29 8.66 10.91
N THR A 183 4.28 8.12 10.25
CA THR A 183 3.92 8.51 8.88
C THR A 183 2.55 9.16 8.86
N TYR A 184 2.39 10.25 8.13
CA TYR A 184 1.11 10.85 7.82
C TYR A 184 1.07 11.30 6.37
N GLY A 185 -0.13 11.31 5.80
CA GLY A 185 -0.28 11.68 4.39
C GLY A 185 -1.72 11.68 3.92
N GLY A 186 -1.86 11.78 2.63
CA GLY A 186 -3.15 11.71 1.98
C GLY A 186 -3.04 11.50 0.49
N SER A 187 -4.13 11.07 -0.12
CA SER A 187 -4.23 10.91 -1.57
C SER A 187 -5.60 11.30 -2.08
N GLY A 188 -5.66 11.66 -3.35
CA GLY A 188 -6.91 11.92 -4.06
C GLY A 188 -6.94 11.17 -5.38
N THR A 189 -8.08 10.58 -5.71
CA THR A 189 -8.34 9.90 -6.99
C THR A 189 -9.59 10.50 -7.61
N LEU A 190 -9.47 10.93 -8.86
CA LEU A 190 -10.60 11.33 -9.69
C LEU A 190 -10.74 10.33 -10.81
N SER A 191 -11.92 9.73 -10.96
CA SER A 191 -12.24 8.81 -12.04
C SER A 191 -13.41 9.31 -12.87
N ARG A 192 -13.38 9.03 -14.19
CA ARG A 192 -14.43 9.40 -15.13
C ARG A 192 -14.72 8.29 -16.13
N ASP A 193 -16.00 7.93 -16.21
CA ASP A 193 -16.52 7.11 -17.29
C ASP A 193 -16.71 7.96 -18.55
N ALA A 194 -15.89 7.71 -19.57
CA ALA A 194 -15.91 8.34 -20.87
C ALA A 194 -16.51 7.38 -21.93
N GLY A 195 -17.53 6.64 -21.59
CA GLY A 195 -18.25 5.72 -22.46
C GLY A 195 -17.50 4.40 -22.71
N ARG A 196 -16.59 4.36 -23.67
CA ARG A 196 -15.78 3.14 -23.94
C ARG A 196 -14.61 2.98 -22.97
N PHE A 197 -14.23 4.05 -22.29
CA PHE A 197 -13.09 4.10 -21.40
C PHE A 197 -13.51 4.53 -20.00
N VAL A 198 -12.78 4.06 -19.00
CA VAL A 198 -12.69 4.72 -17.69
C VAL A 198 -11.29 5.28 -17.58
N VAL A 199 -11.20 6.58 -17.32
CA VAL A 199 -9.94 7.29 -17.08
C VAL A 199 -9.88 7.66 -15.62
N TYR A 200 -8.73 7.49 -14.98
CA TYR A 200 -8.53 7.99 -13.63
C TYR A 200 -7.15 8.62 -13.47
N ALA A 201 -7.09 9.57 -12.54
CA ALA A 201 -5.87 10.18 -12.08
C ALA A 201 -5.82 10.11 -10.56
N ARG A 202 -4.67 9.76 -10.00
CA ARG A 202 -4.38 9.73 -8.57
C ARG A 202 -3.16 10.56 -8.29
N ALA A 203 -3.19 11.31 -7.19
CA ALA A 203 -2.03 11.98 -6.61
C ALA A 203 -1.99 11.69 -5.11
N GLY A 204 -0.80 11.52 -4.56
CA GLY A 204 -0.58 11.22 -3.15
C GLY A 204 0.66 11.94 -2.62
N PHE A 205 0.64 12.19 -1.33
CA PHE A 205 1.76 12.69 -0.55
C PHE A 205 1.79 12.02 0.81
N SER A 206 2.97 11.63 1.26
CA SER A 206 3.17 11.23 2.64
C SER A 206 4.52 11.72 3.17
N ARG A 207 4.59 11.89 4.50
CA ARG A 207 5.82 12.23 5.22
C ARG A 207 6.04 11.21 6.33
N THR A 208 7.28 10.69 6.40
CA THR A 208 7.71 9.74 7.43
C THR A 208 8.79 10.37 8.27
N LEU A 209 8.55 10.47 9.57
CA LEU A 209 9.47 11.02 10.57
C LEU A 209 9.99 9.88 11.44
N GLY A 210 11.30 9.64 11.43
CA GLY A 210 11.96 8.67 12.31
C GLY A 210 12.13 9.20 13.74
N ASP A 211 12.08 8.30 14.72
CA ASP A 211 12.17 8.66 16.15
C ASP A 211 13.57 9.00 16.58
N ALA A 212 14.57 8.40 15.94
CA ALA A 212 15.96 8.60 16.27
C ALA A 212 16.84 8.65 15.01
N PRO A 213 18.01 9.28 15.07
CA PRO A 213 18.93 9.32 13.96
C PRO A 213 19.65 7.99 13.76
N PHE A 214 20.00 7.70 12.50
CA PHE A 214 20.92 6.64 12.13
C PHE A 214 22.36 7.11 12.33
N VAL A 215 22.99 6.69 13.40
CA VAL A 215 24.36 7.09 13.74
C VAL A 215 25.33 6.69 12.63
N ALA A 216 25.16 5.52 12.05
CA ALA A 216 25.99 5.00 10.95
C ALA A 216 25.98 5.90 9.69
N PHE A 217 24.87 6.60 9.44
CA PHE A 217 24.68 7.46 8.27
C PHE A 217 24.86 8.96 8.59
N GLY A 218 25.76 9.29 9.50
CA GLY A 218 26.04 10.68 9.84
C GLY A 218 25.11 11.29 10.88
N ASN A 219 24.50 10.46 11.73
CA ASN A 219 23.58 10.89 12.80
C ASN A 219 22.36 11.64 12.25
N VAL A 220 21.78 11.15 11.16
CA VAL A 220 20.64 11.76 10.48
C VAL A 220 19.37 10.95 10.77
N ALA A 221 18.31 11.61 11.22
CA ALA A 221 17.00 11.00 11.36
C ALA A 221 16.24 10.99 10.01
N ARG A 222 15.32 10.05 9.85
CA ARG A 222 14.43 10.01 8.69
C ARG A 222 13.48 11.21 8.68
N ASP A 223 13.36 11.86 7.54
CA ASP A 223 12.34 12.85 7.19
C ASP A 223 12.01 12.62 5.70
N ASP A 224 11.38 11.50 5.42
CA ASP A 224 11.09 11.10 4.05
C ASP A 224 9.83 11.82 3.56
N ARG A 225 9.85 12.27 2.32
CA ARG A 225 8.72 12.90 1.64
C ARG A 225 8.45 12.17 0.34
N LEU A 226 7.40 11.35 0.36
CA LEU A 226 6.97 10.58 -0.81
C LEU A 226 5.89 11.35 -1.56
N TYR A 227 6.09 11.50 -2.86
CA TYR A 227 5.13 12.01 -3.82
C TYR A 227 4.78 10.89 -4.79
N GLU A 228 3.51 10.66 -4.99
CA GLU A 228 2.97 9.63 -5.87
C GLU A 228 2.07 10.26 -6.92
N GLY A 229 2.19 9.78 -8.16
CA GLY A 229 1.32 10.17 -9.26
C GLY A 229 0.97 8.95 -10.11
N GLU A 230 -0.31 8.79 -10.45
CA GLU A 230 -0.77 7.68 -11.29
C GLU A 230 -1.85 8.17 -12.27
N LEU A 231 -1.76 7.70 -13.51
CA LEU A 231 -2.78 7.85 -14.55
C LEU A 231 -3.13 6.47 -15.07
N GLY A 232 -4.42 6.18 -15.20
CA GLY A 232 -4.89 4.90 -15.70
C GLY A 232 -6.02 5.04 -16.70
N LEU A 233 -6.06 4.08 -17.63
CA LEU A 233 -7.06 3.96 -18.69
C LEU A 233 -7.54 2.52 -18.77
N ILE A 234 -8.84 2.29 -18.56
CA ILE A 234 -9.50 1.00 -18.69
C ILE A 234 -10.36 1.02 -19.96
N TYR A 235 -10.21 0.02 -20.83
CA TYR A 235 -11.00 -0.10 -22.04
C TYR A 235 -12.12 -1.13 -21.86
N LYS A 236 -13.38 -0.68 -21.72
CA LYS A 236 -14.54 -1.51 -21.36
C LYS A 236 -15.10 -2.39 -22.47
N ARG A 237 -14.80 -2.10 -23.75
CA ARG A 237 -15.39 -2.85 -24.88
C ARG A 237 -14.74 -4.22 -25.13
N ILE A 238 -13.49 -4.40 -24.73
CA ILE A 238 -12.82 -5.69 -24.75
C ILE A 238 -12.97 -6.30 -23.37
N SER A 239 -13.58 -7.47 -23.32
CA SER A 239 -13.66 -8.27 -22.09
C SER A 239 -13.12 -9.66 -22.39
N LEU A 240 -12.01 -10.01 -21.77
CA LEU A 240 -11.42 -11.34 -21.83
C LEU A 240 -11.74 -12.04 -20.50
N TRP A 241 -12.60 -13.07 -20.52
CA TRP A 241 -13.13 -13.75 -19.31
C TRP A 241 -13.77 -12.80 -18.28
N GLY A 242 -14.42 -11.72 -18.73
CA GLY A 242 -15.00 -10.71 -17.84
C GLY A 242 -13.99 -9.66 -17.33
N LEU A 243 -12.76 -9.69 -17.82
CA LEU A 243 -11.71 -8.74 -17.46
C LEU A 243 -11.50 -7.72 -18.59
N SER A 244 -11.34 -6.46 -18.25
CA SER A 244 -11.09 -5.36 -19.18
C SER A 244 -9.61 -4.96 -19.16
N PRO A 245 -9.01 -4.65 -20.32
CA PRO A 245 -7.64 -4.15 -20.37
C PRO A 245 -7.48 -2.82 -19.65
N LEU A 246 -6.41 -2.71 -18.87
CA LEU A 246 -5.96 -1.53 -18.16
C LEU A 246 -4.53 -1.20 -18.58
N ILE A 247 -4.30 0.07 -18.84
CA ILE A 247 -2.95 0.63 -18.95
C ILE A 247 -2.82 1.68 -17.84
N ARG A 248 -1.73 1.63 -17.06
CA ARG A 248 -1.42 2.66 -16.07
C ARG A 248 0.05 3.06 -16.09
N VAL A 249 0.27 4.32 -15.79
CA VAL A 249 1.60 4.90 -15.60
C VAL A 249 1.66 5.44 -14.19
N LYS A 250 2.69 5.07 -13.45
CA LYS A 250 2.93 5.48 -12.08
C LYS A 250 4.31 6.13 -11.97
N ARG A 251 4.41 7.18 -11.17
CA ARG A 251 5.66 7.81 -10.76
C ARG A 251 5.66 8.05 -9.27
N ASP A 252 6.72 7.56 -8.61
CA ASP A 252 7.00 7.75 -7.20
C ASP A 252 8.34 8.47 -7.04
N VAL A 253 8.38 9.43 -6.11
CA VAL A 253 9.61 10.15 -5.73
C VAL A 253 9.65 10.25 -4.23
N ASN A 254 10.60 9.57 -3.60
CA ASN A 254 10.85 9.66 -2.16
C ASN A 254 12.12 10.47 -1.90
N ASN A 255 11.97 11.63 -1.34
CA ASN A 255 13.07 12.47 -0.89
C ASN A 255 13.36 12.17 0.57
N SER A 256 14.58 11.74 0.87
CA SER A 256 15.02 11.41 2.23
C SER A 256 16.41 12.00 2.51
N PRO A 257 16.65 12.53 3.72
CA PRO A 257 17.98 12.89 4.16
C PRO A 257 18.87 11.65 4.41
N VAL A 258 18.27 10.49 4.67
CA VAL A 258 18.97 9.20 4.74
C VAL A 258 19.01 8.61 3.34
N ILE A 259 20.19 8.61 2.72
CA ILE A 259 20.37 8.30 1.29
C ILE A 259 19.79 6.94 0.85
N LEU A 260 19.76 5.96 1.76
CA LEU A 260 19.21 4.62 1.47
C LEU A 260 17.69 4.62 1.24
N TYR A 261 16.98 5.61 1.75
CA TYR A 261 15.53 5.77 1.57
C TYR A 261 15.17 6.73 0.44
N ALA A 262 16.15 7.45 -0.13
CA ALA A 262 15.92 8.34 -1.26
C ALA A 262 15.86 7.54 -2.57
N TYR A 263 14.73 7.61 -3.27
CA TYR A 263 14.57 6.92 -4.56
C TYR A 263 13.56 7.63 -5.47
N HIS A 264 13.60 7.28 -6.75
CA HIS A 264 12.54 7.55 -7.70
C HIS A 264 12.24 6.30 -8.53
N GLU A 265 10.98 6.18 -8.92
CA GLU A 265 10.48 5.07 -9.71
C GLU A 265 9.54 5.58 -10.79
N ASN A 266 9.61 4.99 -11.99
CA ASN A 266 8.60 5.13 -13.01
C ASN A 266 8.18 3.73 -13.44
N ARG A 267 6.88 3.47 -13.44
CA ARG A 267 6.31 2.16 -13.78
C ARG A 267 5.25 2.33 -14.85
N ILE A 268 5.28 1.46 -15.84
CA ILE A 268 4.21 1.32 -16.84
C ILE A 268 3.68 -0.11 -16.72
N GLU A 269 2.38 -0.24 -16.57
CA GLU A 269 1.71 -1.51 -16.40
C GLU A 269 0.64 -1.72 -17.47
N PHE A 270 0.60 -2.94 -18.00
CA PHE A 270 -0.49 -3.48 -18.80
C PHE A 270 -1.14 -4.58 -17.99
N ALA A 271 -2.42 -4.45 -17.69
CA ALA A 271 -3.11 -5.38 -16.82
C ALA A 271 -4.50 -5.73 -17.36
N LEU A 272 -5.09 -6.75 -16.80
CA LEU A 272 -6.50 -7.08 -16.96
C LEU A 272 -7.19 -6.82 -15.62
N THR A 273 -8.26 -6.07 -15.62
CA THR A 273 -9.02 -5.73 -14.42
C THR A 273 -10.50 -6.05 -14.60
N LYS A 274 -11.17 -6.46 -13.53
CA LYS A 274 -12.61 -6.64 -13.54
C LYS A 274 -13.26 -5.29 -13.25
N THR A 275 -14.09 -4.85 -14.19
CA THR A 275 -14.97 -3.68 -13.97
C THR A 275 -16.38 -4.20 -13.71
N PHE A 276 -16.95 -3.83 -12.59
CA PHE A 276 -18.32 -4.15 -12.20
C PHE A 276 -19.30 -3.06 -12.64
#